data_1de340bc032fb5ff7f7afe9d7af1ec22
#
_entry.id   1de340bc032fb5ff7f7afe9d7af1ec22
#
_cell.length_a   1.000
_cell.length_b   1.000
_cell.length_c   1.000
_cell.angle_alpha   90.00
_cell.angle_beta   90.00
_cell.angle_gamma   90.00
#
_symmetry.space_group_name_H-M   'P 1'
#
loop_
_entity.id
_entity.type
_entity.pdbx_description
1 polymer ?
#
loop_
_entity_poly.entity_id
_entity_poly.type
_entity_poly.pdbx_seq_one_letter_code
_entity_poly.pdbx_strand_id
1 'polypeptide(L)'
;ENSNTYDNIIKFKKSCYRCIEAYNIGVPMINRMCCEFEECLTIEENVDVLKRFISEIGCEKFVFCLCDDWIDEYDSNDAEINLLDSFSHSGYTENMKVLINYENGRFKEKHDFKSSEMLPDIYNSTDKSNVYYFVPVHFRERCLGYCVIKNSKFPMESGLFQTWIMNVSNSIENIRKIVCLDKMVSKLDRLSVIDPLCHIYNRNGFSKNAMPIYQKCIHEYKDI
;
A
#
# COMPACT_ATOMS: atom_id res chain seq x y z
N GLU A 1 47.01 -16.49 -22.30
CA GLU A 1 46.08 -17.04 -21.27
C GLU A 1 46.10 -16.25 -19.97
N ASN A 2 47.27 -15.79 -19.50
CA ASN A 2 47.37 -15.03 -18.23
C ASN A 2 46.68 -13.65 -18.22
N SER A 3 46.64 -12.95 -19.34
CA SER A 3 45.99 -11.61 -19.42
C SER A 3 44.47 -11.70 -19.24
N ASN A 4 43.83 -12.69 -19.81
CA ASN A 4 42.38 -12.89 -19.73
C ASN A 4 41.92 -13.27 -18.31
N THR A 5 42.75 -14.04 -17.61
CA THR A 5 42.47 -14.41 -16.21
C THR A 5 42.60 -13.21 -15.26
N TYR A 6 43.59 -12.34 -15.47
CA TYR A 6 43.79 -11.15 -14.69
C TYR A 6 42.63 -10.13 -14.87
N ASP A 7 42.19 -9.92 -16.12
CA ASP A 7 41.06 -9.06 -16.45
C ASP A 7 39.73 -9.57 -15.82
N ASN A 8 39.55 -10.89 -15.81
CA ASN A 8 38.38 -11.50 -15.16
C ASN A 8 38.39 -11.31 -13.63
N ILE A 9 39.56 -11.41 -13.00
CA ILE A 9 39.72 -11.17 -11.55
C ILE A 9 39.41 -9.69 -11.23
N ILE A 10 39.86 -8.73 -12.05
CA ILE A 10 39.57 -7.32 -11.88
C ILE A 10 38.08 -7.05 -12.02
N LYS A 11 37.41 -7.61 -13.04
CA LYS A 11 35.97 -7.49 -13.24
C LYS A 11 35.18 -8.06 -12.06
N PHE A 12 35.59 -9.23 -11.57
CA PHE A 12 34.98 -9.86 -10.40
C PHE A 12 35.12 -8.97 -9.14
N LYS A 13 36.32 -8.45 -8.85
CA LYS A 13 36.54 -7.54 -7.73
C LYS A 13 35.66 -6.30 -7.84
N LYS A 14 35.59 -5.65 -9.02
CA LYS A 14 34.72 -4.49 -9.23
C LYS A 14 33.25 -4.82 -9.02
N SER A 15 32.80 -6.01 -9.44
CA SER A 15 31.43 -6.48 -9.19
C SER A 15 31.16 -6.66 -7.69
N CYS A 16 32.08 -7.29 -6.96
CA CYS A 16 31.95 -7.46 -5.50
C CYS A 16 31.89 -6.13 -4.77
N TYR A 17 32.75 -5.17 -5.13
CA TYR A 17 32.71 -3.83 -4.51
C TYR A 17 31.37 -3.13 -4.76
N ARG A 18 30.82 -3.19 -5.97
CA ARG A 18 29.50 -2.62 -6.29
C ARG A 18 28.39 -3.26 -5.45
N CYS A 19 28.40 -4.58 -5.30
CA CYS A 19 27.43 -5.28 -4.46
C CYS A 19 27.55 -4.85 -2.99
N ILE A 20 28.76 -4.69 -2.46
CA ILE A 20 28.98 -4.23 -1.09
C ILE A 20 28.50 -2.79 -0.90
N GLU A 21 28.81 -1.90 -1.83
CA GLU A 21 28.33 -0.50 -1.80
C GLU A 21 26.79 -0.44 -1.88
N ALA A 22 26.19 -1.18 -2.81
CA ALA A 22 24.71 -1.25 -2.91
C ALA A 22 24.07 -1.77 -1.63
N TYR A 23 24.68 -2.77 -0.97
CA TYR A 23 24.23 -3.30 0.30
C TYR A 23 24.36 -2.28 1.44
N ASN A 24 25.49 -1.61 1.52
CA ASN A 24 25.76 -0.62 2.57
C ASN A 24 24.85 0.61 2.50
N ILE A 25 24.37 0.97 1.31
CA ILE A 25 23.40 2.06 1.13
C ILE A 25 21.98 1.55 1.30
N GLY A 26 21.67 0.40 0.73
CA GLY A 26 20.32 -0.13 0.67
C GLY A 26 19.78 -0.62 2.01
N VAL A 27 20.59 -1.23 2.87
CA VAL A 27 20.14 -1.72 4.19
C VAL A 27 19.67 -0.59 5.10
N PRO A 28 20.42 0.51 5.31
CA PRO A 28 19.96 1.63 6.09
C PRO A 28 18.69 2.28 5.51
N MET A 29 18.60 2.38 4.18
CA MET A 29 17.41 2.90 3.49
C MET A 29 16.18 2.05 3.83
N ILE A 30 16.26 0.74 3.64
CA ILE A 30 15.13 -0.17 3.91
C ILE A 30 14.76 -0.14 5.39
N ASN A 31 15.73 -0.16 6.30
CA ASN A 31 15.44 -0.13 7.73
C ASN A 31 14.72 1.17 8.14
N ARG A 32 15.16 2.33 7.61
CA ARG A 32 14.49 3.61 7.86
C ARG A 32 13.06 3.59 7.32
N MET A 33 12.87 3.11 6.10
CA MET A 33 11.54 2.98 5.51
C MET A 33 10.63 2.05 6.32
N CYS A 34 11.15 0.92 6.82
CA CYS A 34 10.37 0.00 7.65
C CYS A 34 9.89 0.68 8.93
N CYS A 35 10.76 1.41 9.64
CA CYS A 35 10.35 2.15 10.83
C CYS A 35 9.25 3.18 10.51
N GLU A 36 9.39 3.92 9.41
CA GLU A 36 8.38 4.89 9.01
C GLU A 36 7.05 4.22 8.60
N PHE A 37 7.07 3.04 7.99
CA PHE A 37 5.87 2.27 7.68
C PHE A 37 5.12 1.75 8.90
N GLU A 38 5.83 1.43 9.99
CA GLU A 38 5.20 0.98 11.24
C GLU A 38 4.34 2.07 11.88
N GLU A 39 4.63 3.34 11.60
CA GLU A 39 3.89 4.50 12.10
C GLU A 39 2.68 4.87 11.22
N CYS A 40 2.59 4.35 9.98
CA CYS A 40 1.53 4.67 9.05
C CYS A 40 0.20 4.02 9.47
N LEU A 41 -0.84 4.83 9.58
CA LEU A 41 -2.22 4.41 9.84
C LEU A 41 -3.12 4.53 8.62
N THR A 42 -2.70 5.31 7.62
CA THR A 42 -3.44 5.58 6.38
C THR A 42 -2.62 5.27 5.14
N ILE A 43 -3.33 5.06 4.01
CA ILE A 43 -2.66 4.82 2.73
C ILE A 43 -1.93 6.07 2.24
N GLU A 44 -2.42 7.25 2.55
CA GLU A 44 -1.81 8.53 2.21
C GLU A 44 -0.45 8.69 2.88
N GLU A 45 -0.36 8.39 4.17
CA GLU A 45 0.90 8.41 4.92
C GLU A 45 1.91 7.41 4.33
N ASN A 46 1.44 6.19 4.00
CA ASN A 46 2.25 5.17 3.36
C ASN A 46 2.79 5.61 2.00
N VAL A 47 1.94 6.21 1.17
CA VAL A 47 2.32 6.78 -0.12
C VAL A 47 3.35 7.88 0.05
N ASP A 48 3.26 8.72 1.07
CA ASP A 48 4.22 9.78 1.34
C ASP A 48 5.57 9.23 1.82
N VAL A 49 5.58 8.14 2.59
CA VAL A 49 6.80 7.39 2.89
C VAL A 49 7.43 6.89 1.59
N LEU A 50 6.68 6.20 0.73
CA LEU A 50 7.18 5.68 -0.55
C LEU A 50 7.78 6.80 -1.42
N LYS A 51 7.12 7.95 -1.53
CA LYS A 51 7.61 9.09 -2.34
C LYS A 51 8.99 9.57 -1.90
N ARG A 52 9.28 9.57 -0.60
CA ARG A 52 10.60 9.98 -0.08
C ARG A 52 11.71 9.05 -0.54
N PHE A 53 11.43 7.77 -0.70
CA PHE A 53 12.41 6.76 -1.08
C PHE A 53 12.55 6.54 -2.59
N ILE A 54 11.62 7.02 -3.41
CA ILE A 54 11.66 6.84 -4.87
C ILE A 54 12.94 7.43 -5.48
N SER A 55 13.41 8.58 -5.00
CA SER A 55 14.66 9.19 -5.45
C SER A 55 15.89 8.35 -5.14
N GLU A 56 15.87 7.61 -4.04
CA GLU A 56 16.97 6.72 -3.62
C GLU A 56 17.01 5.43 -4.46
N ILE A 57 15.86 4.99 -5.01
CA ILE A 57 15.76 3.85 -5.93
C ILE A 57 16.44 4.14 -7.28
N GLY A 58 16.50 5.40 -7.68
CA GLY A 58 17.19 5.82 -8.90
C GLY A 58 16.53 5.24 -10.16
N CYS A 59 15.29 5.62 -10.46
CA CYS A 59 14.53 5.20 -11.63
C CYS A 59 14.07 6.40 -12.48
N GLU A 60 13.87 6.17 -13.78
CA GLU A 60 13.25 7.17 -14.67
C GLU A 60 11.76 7.32 -14.42
N LYS A 61 11.06 6.21 -14.23
CA LYS A 61 9.62 6.19 -13.95
C LYS A 61 9.32 5.20 -12.83
N PHE A 62 8.42 5.60 -11.95
CA PHE A 62 7.87 4.76 -10.90
C PHE A 62 6.36 4.96 -10.84
N VAL A 63 5.62 3.89 -11.06
CA VAL A 63 4.15 3.88 -10.92
C VAL A 63 3.79 2.86 -9.87
N PHE A 64 2.99 3.27 -8.90
CA PHE A 64 2.45 2.39 -7.88
C PHE A 64 0.94 2.41 -7.94
N CYS A 65 0.34 1.26 -8.14
CA CYS A 65 -1.10 1.10 -8.23
C CYS A 65 -1.60 -0.06 -7.39
N LEU A 66 -2.80 0.10 -6.86
CA LEU A 66 -3.53 -0.93 -6.13
C LEU A 66 -4.79 -1.33 -6.90
N CYS A 67 -5.23 -2.55 -6.67
CA CYS A 67 -6.55 -3.01 -7.09
C CYS A 67 -7.62 -2.10 -6.47
N ASP A 68 -8.74 -1.87 -7.15
CA ASP A 68 -9.81 -1.01 -6.61
C ASP A 68 -10.51 -1.64 -5.39
N ASP A 69 -10.45 -2.96 -5.26
CA ASP A 69 -10.95 -3.74 -4.12
C ASP A 69 -9.90 -4.04 -3.03
N TRP A 70 -8.75 -3.36 -3.03
CA TRP A 70 -7.69 -3.60 -2.03
C TRP A 70 -8.17 -3.38 -0.58
N ILE A 71 -9.16 -2.51 -0.39
CA ILE A 71 -10.00 -2.43 0.80
C ILE A 71 -11.36 -2.96 0.40
N ASP A 72 -11.70 -4.18 0.80
CA ASP A 72 -13.02 -4.73 0.56
C ASP A 72 -14.08 -3.75 1.08
N GLU A 73 -14.94 -3.26 0.21
CA GLU A 73 -16.17 -2.59 0.62
C GLU A 73 -17.07 -3.67 1.24
N TYR A 74 -16.98 -3.75 2.55
CA TYR A 74 -17.84 -4.63 3.33
C TYR A 74 -19.26 -4.08 3.24
N ASP A 75 -20.08 -4.67 2.38
CA ASP A 75 -21.50 -4.32 2.31
C ASP A 75 -22.14 -4.71 3.65
N SER A 76 -22.70 -3.70 4.33
CA SER A 76 -23.13 -3.74 5.71
C SER A 76 -24.34 -4.67 5.96
N ASN A 77 -24.84 -5.35 4.93
CA ASN A 77 -26.07 -6.12 4.97
C ASN A 77 -25.89 -7.63 5.08
N ASP A 78 -24.72 -8.17 4.85
CA ASP A 78 -24.50 -9.62 4.98
C ASP A 78 -24.11 -10.03 6.39
N ALA A 79 -24.95 -10.90 6.97
CA ALA A 79 -24.91 -11.32 8.37
C ALA A 79 -23.81 -12.34 8.72
N GLU A 80 -22.96 -12.71 7.80
CA GLU A 80 -21.91 -13.71 8.07
C GLU A 80 -20.52 -13.08 8.04
N ILE A 81 -19.92 -13.09 9.23
CA ILE A 81 -18.56 -12.58 9.49
C ILE A 81 -17.54 -13.63 9.02
N ASN A 82 -17.29 -13.71 7.73
CA ASN A 82 -16.08 -14.35 7.21
C ASN A 82 -15.02 -13.33 6.87
N LEU A 83 -14.58 -12.60 7.88
CA LEU A 83 -13.74 -11.42 7.81
C LEU A 83 -12.29 -11.68 7.42
N LEU A 84 -11.85 -12.92 7.43
CA LEU A 84 -10.47 -13.28 7.14
C LEU A 84 -10.28 -14.01 5.81
N ASP A 85 -11.33 -14.56 5.22
CA ASP A 85 -11.22 -15.49 4.10
C ASP A 85 -12.07 -15.12 2.85
N SER A 86 -12.81 -14.02 2.86
CA SER A 86 -13.64 -13.65 1.71
C SER A 86 -12.82 -12.99 0.59
N PHE A 87 -11.85 -13.73 0.05
CA PHE A 87 -11.18 -13.33 -1.18
C PHE A 87 -11.93 -13.91 -2.37
N SER A 88 -12.69 -13.09 -3.06
CA SER A 88 -13.38 -13.50 -4.28
C SER A 88 -12.49 -13.51 -5.52
N HIS A 89 -11.29 -12.89 -5.48
CA HIS A 89 -10.44 -12.75 -6.66
C HIS A 89 -8.99 -13.17 -6.41
N SER A 90 -8.54 -14.17 -7.18
CA SER A 90 -7.13 -14.44 -7.38
C SER A 90 -6.67 -13.63 -8.61
N GLY A 91 -5.91 -12.54 -8.39
CA GLY A 91 -5.37 -11.72 -9.48
C GLY A 91 -5.67 -10.23 -9.30
N TYR A 92 -5.51 -9.47 -10.40
CA TYR A 92 -5.77 -8.04 -10.42
C TYR A 92 -7.23 -7.77 -10.77
N THR A 93 -7.80 -6.71 -10.20
CA THR A 93 -9.12 -6.20 -10.58
C THR A 93 -9.10 -5.58 -11.98
N GLU A 94 -10.28 -5.38 -12.58
CA GLU A 94 -10.38 -4.74 -13.90
C GLU A 94 -9.82 -3.32 -13.88
N ASN A 95 -10.09 -2.58 -12.79
CA ASN A 95 -9.62 -1.21 -12.61
C ASN A 95 -8.49 -1.17 -11.59
N MET A 96 -7.49 -0.34 -11.87
CA MET A 96 -6.32 -0.12 -11.02
C MET A 96 -6.28 1.34 -10.59
N LYS A 97 -6.18 1.57 -9.27
CA LYS A 97 -6.02 2.90 -8.67
C LYS A 97 -4.55 3.30 -8.63
N VAL A 98 -4.18 4.39 -9.29
CA VAL A 98 -2.81 4.91 -9.26
C VAL A 98 -2.60 5.77 -8.03
N LEU A 99 -1.71 5.32 -7.16
CA LEU A 99 -1.34 6.04 -5.93
C LEU A 99 -0.10 6.92 -6.12
N ILE A 100 0.85 6.47 -6.94
CA ILE A 100 2.05 7.23 -7.28
C ILE A 100 2.28 7.15 -8.78
N ASN A 101 2.52 8.32 -9.39
CA ASN A 101 2.99 8.46 -10.74
C ASN A 101 4.18 9.43 -10.73
N TYR A 102 5.39 8.87 -10.85
CA TYR A 102 6.65 9.62 -10.83
C TYR A 102 7.39 9.39 -12.14
N GLU A 103 7.88 10.45 -12.73
CA GLU A 103 8.65 10.37 -13.97
C GLU A 103 9.65 11.52 -14.08
N ASN A 104 10.90 11.18 -14.39
CA ASN A 104 11.99 12.13 -14.64
C ASN A 104 12.13 13.19 -13.52
N GLY A 105 12.13 12.76 -12.26
CA GLY A 105 12.31 13.65 -11.11
C GLY A 105 11.06 14.40 -10.65
N ARG A 106 9.87 14.11 -11.20
CA ARG A 106 8.63 14.83 -10.87
C ARG A 106 7.47 13.88 -10.65
N PHE A 107 6.63 14.20 -9.67
CA PHE A 107 5.33 13.55 -9.51
C PHE A 107 4.34 14.15 -10.50
N LYS A 108 3.61 13.28 -11.18
CA LYS A 108 2.60 13.62 -12.18
C LYS A 108 1.19 13.35 -11.68
N GLU A 109 0.20 13.81 -12.42
CA GLU A 109 -1.20 13.48 -12.20
C GLU A 109 -1.41 11.96 -12.20
N LYS A 110 -2.37 11.55 -11.40
CA LYS A 110 -2.74 10.15 -11.24
C LYS A 110 -3.99 9.92 -12.08
N HIS A 111 -3.91 8.95 -12.97
CA HIS A 111 -5.06 8.51 -13.79
C HIS A 111 -5.22 7.03 -13.59
N ASP A 112 -6.38 6.63 -13.07
CA ASP A 112 -6.73 5.23 -12.94
C ASP A 112 -6.88 4.62 -14.33
N PHE A 113 -6.58 3.32 -14.45
CA PHE A 113 -6.57 2.64 -15.74
C PHE A 113 -7.02 1.19 -15.60
N LYS A 114 -7.32 0.55 -16.73
CA LYS A 114 -7.68 -0.87 -16.75
C LYS A 114 -6.43 -1.74 -16.64
N SER A 115 -6.49 -2.77 -15.82
CA SER A 115 -5.38 -3.72 -15.65
C SER A 115 -4.91 -4.36 -16.98
N SER A 116 -5.80 -4.48 -17.96
CA SER A 116 -5.49 -4.94 -19.32
C SER A 116 -4.51 -4.05 -20.08
N GLU A 117 -4.40 -2.77 -19.71
CA GLU A 117 -3.45 -1.83 -20.29
C GLU A 117 -2.05 -1.97 -19.68
N MET A 118 -1.92 -2.67 -18.54
CA MET A 118 -0.72 -2.88 -17.75
C MET A 118 -0.09 -1.58 -17.24
N LEU A 119 0.16 -0.62 -18.12
CA LEU A 119 0.65 0.73 -17.83
C LEU A 119 0.25 1.62 -19.00
N PRO A 120 -0.51 2.69 -18.77
CA PRO A 120 -0.76 3.71 -19.79
C PRO A 120 0.56 4.23 -20.35
N ASP A 121 0.58 4.48 -21.66
CA ASP A 121 1.75 5.02 -22.37
C ASP A 121 3.00 4.13 -22.47
N ILE A 122 2.94 2.87 -22.06
CA ILE A 122 4.10 1.97 -22.19
C ILE A 122 4.56 1.84 -23.66
N TYR A 123 3.62 1.91 -24.60
CA TYR A 123 3.85 1.74 -26.04
C TYR A 123 4.19 3.03 -26.78
N ASN A 124 4.08 4.19 -26.11
CA ASN A 124 4.30 5.50 -26.75
C ASN A 124 5.77 5.92 -26.84
N SER A 125 6.69 5.18 -26.25
CA SER A 125 8.12 5.50 -26.29
C SER A 125 8.81 4.81 -27.46
N THR A 126 9.02 5.51 -28.56
CA THR A 126 9.54 4.96 -29.82
C THR A 126 11.07 4.90 -29.94
N ASP A 127 11.85 5.57 -29.10
CA ASP A 127 13.24 5.92 -29.48
C ASP A 127 14.37 5.35 -28.62
N LYS A 128 14.08 4.55 -27.58
CA LYS A 128 15.15 3.96 -26.74
C LYS A 128 14.77 2.58 -26.23
N SER A 129 15.78 1.71 -26.10
CA SER A 129 15.63 0.47 -25.36
C SER A 129 15.34 0.78 -23.90
N ASN A 130 14.12 0.48 -23.45
CA ASN A 130 13.69 0.66 -22.08
C ASN A 130 13.52 -0.69 -21.38
N VAL A 131 13.86 -0.73 -20.10
CA VAL A 131 13.63 -1.90 -19.25
C VAL A 131 12.56 -1.53 -18.24
N TYR A 132 11.50 -2.32 -18.20
CA TYR A 132 10.41 -2.19 -17.24
C TYR A 132 10.37 -3.40 -16.32
N TYR A 133 10.30 -3.15 -15.03
CA TYR A 133 10.05 -4.16 -14.01
C TYR A 133 8.63 -4.02 -13.52
N PHE A 134 7.80 -5.03 -13.78
CA PHE A 134 6.48 -5.16 -13.19
C PHE A 134 6.61 -6.00 -11.93
N VAL A 135 6.35 -5.41 -10.80
CA VAL A 135 6.59 -6.03 -9.51
C VAL A 135 5.27 -6.15 -8.76
N PRO A 136 4.77 -7.36 -8.55
CA PRO A 136 3.53 -7.57 -7.82
C PRO A 136 3.67 -7.13 -6.37
N VAL A 137 2.65 -6.47 -5.87
CA VAL A 137 2.45 -6.16 -4.46
C VAL A 137 1.38 -7.10 -3.94
N HIS A 138 1.77 -8.04 -3.10
CA HIS A 138 0.87 -9.08 -2.62
C HIS A 138 1.16 -9.42 -1.15
N PHE A 139 0.15 -9.93 -0.47
CA PHE A 139 0.30 -10.48 0.86
C PHE A 139 -0.29 -11.89 0.87
N ARG A 140 0.55 -12.92 1.07
CA ARG A 140 0.19 -14.33 0.89
C ARG A 140 -0.41 -14.55 -0.53
N GLU A 141 -1.65 -15.03 -0.60
CA GLU A 141 -2.36 -15.29 -1.85
C GLU A 141 -3.12 -14.07 -2.39
N ARG A 142 -3.24 -13.00 -1.57
CA ARG A 142 -3.94 -11.79 -1.96
C ARG A 142 -3.07 -10.90 -2.82
N CYS A 143 -3.57 -10.58 -4.00
CA CYS A 143 -3.00 -9.55 -4.86
C CYS A 143 -3.52 -8.18 -4.42
N LEU A 144 -2.61 -7.30 -3.99
CA LEU A 144 -2.96 -5.93 -3.59
C LEU A 144 -2.82 -4.95 -4.76
N GLY A 145 -1.93 -5.24 -5.69
CA GLY A 145 -1.63 -4.39 -6.83
C GLY A 145 -0.24 -4.67 -7.39
N TYR A 146 0.37 -3.68 -8.03
CA TYR A 146 1.74 -3.78 -8.52
C TYR A 146 2.43 -2.42 -8.59
N CYS A 147 3.75 -2.44 -8.66
CA CYS A 147 4.52 -1.27 -9.06
C CYS A 147 5.26 -1.52 -10.38
N VAL A 148 5.46 -0.45 -11.14
CA VAL A 148 6.24 -0.44 -12.36
C VAL A 148 7.43 0.46 -12.18
N ILE A 149 8.62 -0.08 -12.44
CA ILE A 149 9.88 0.65 -12.31
C ILE A 149 10.55 0.64 -13.68
N LYS A 150 10.88 1.84 -14.21
CA LYS A 150 11.54 1.96 -15.51
C LYS A 150 12.99 2.37 -15.33
N ASN A 151 13.88 1.70 -16.05
CA ASN A 151 15.30 2.03 -16.20
C ASN A 151 16.00 2.21 -14.83
N SER A 152 15.76 1.32 -13.89
CA SER A 152 16.44 1.28 -12.58
C SER A 152 17.36 0.07 -12.50
N LYS A 153 18.48 0.24 -11.83
CA LYS A 153 19.40 -0.84 -11.49
C LYS A 153 19.07 -1.51 -10.16
N PHE A 154 18.30 -0.83 -9.31
CA PHE A 154 17.98 -1.29 -7.97
C PHE A 154 17.45 -2.74 -7.91
N PRO A 155 16.48 -3.17 -8.77
CA PRO A 155 16.01 -4.54 -8.75
C PRO A 155 17.06 -5.59 -9.10
N MET A 156 18.06 -5.23 -9.90
CA MET A 156 19.09 -6.17 -10.37
C MET A 156 20.35 -6.17 -9.51
N GLU A 157 20.77 -5.00 -9.03
CA GLU A 157 22.05 -4.84 -8.32
C GLU A 157 21.89 -5.02 -6.81
N SER A 158 20.67 -4.87 -6.30
CA SER A 158 20.38 -4.97 -4.89
C SER A 158 19.67 -6.26 -4.54
N GLY A 159 20.33 -7.17 -3.84
CA GLY A 159 19.70 -8.34 -3.22
C GLY A 159 18.62 -7.98 -2.18
N LEU A 160 18.48 -6.69 -1.89
CA LEU A 160 17.51 -6.14 -0.93
C LEU A 160 16.16 -5.81 -1.55
N PHE A 161 16.04 -5.89 -2.89
CA PHE A 161 14.81 -5.54 -3.59
C PHE A 161 13.61 -6.37 -3.11
N GLN A 162 13.82 -7.67 -2.89
CA GLN A 162 12.79 -8.55 -2.37
C GLN A 162 12.32 -8.12 -0.97
N THR A 163 13.26 -7.76 -0.10
CA THR A 163 12.95 -7.24 1.23
C THR A 163 12.16 -5.94 1.15
N TRP A 164 12.55 -5.05 0.24
CA TRP A 164 11.85 -3.80 0.01
C TRP A 164 10.38 -4.02 -0.37
N ILE A 165 10.11 -4.85 -1.38
CA ILE A 165 8.72 -5.08 -1.84
C ILE A 165 7.88 -5.82 -0.79
N MET A 166 8.48 -6.73 -0.03
CA MET A 166 7.80 -7.38 1.09
C MET A 166 7.37 -6.39 2.17
N ASN A 167 8.22 -5.42 2.51
CA ASN A 167 7.89 -4.39 3.50
C ASN A 167 6.77 -3.48 2.99
N VAL A 168 6.80 -3.08 1.73
CA VAL A 168 5.70 -2.33 1.09
C VAL A 168 4.39 -3.14 1.19
N SER A 169 4.41 -4.41 0.80
CA SER A 169 3.24 -5.28 0.84
C SER A 169 2.68 -5.45 2.25
N ASN A 170 3.57 -5.68 3.23
CA ASN A 170 3.18 -5.84 4.64
C ASN A 170 2.56 -4.56 5.20
N SER A 171 3.12 -3.40 4.86
CA SER A 171 2.60 -2.11 5.30
C SER A 171 1.20 -1.84 4.75
N ILE A 172 0.97 -2.08 3.46
CA ILE A 172 -0.36 -1.96 2.85
C ILE A 172 -1.38 -2.89 3.53
N GLU A 173 -0.99 -4.15 3.77
CA GLU A 173 -1.86 -5.12 4.46
C GLU A 173 -2.16 -4.70 5.90
N ASN A 174 -1.21 -4.10 6.61
CA ASN A 174 -1.46 -3.58 7.96
C ASN A 174 -2.49 -2.44 7.95
N ILE A 175 -2.37 -1.50 7.02
CA ILE A 175 -3.36 -0.43 6.85
C ILE A 175 -4.75 -1.01 6.54
N ARG A 176 -4.83 -1.98 5.63
CA ARG A 176 -6.08 -2.68 5.34
C ARG A 176 -6.72 -3.27 6.59
N LYS A 177 -5.92 -3.96 7.42
CA LYS A 177 -6.40 -4.53 8.69
C LYS A 177 -6.93 -3.47 9.64
N ILE A 178 -6.23 -2.33 9.76
CA ILE A 178 -6.66 -1.21 10.61
C ILE A 178 -8.04 -0.71 10.15
N VAL A 179 -8.20 -0.45 8.85
CA VAL A 179 -9.47 0.00 8.27
C VAL A 179 -10.60 -1.02 8.48
N CYS A 180 -10.30 -2.31 8.28
CA CYS A 180 -11.29 -3.37 8.52
C CYS A 180 -11.70 -3.44 10.00
N LEU A 181 -10.74 -3.35 10.93
CA LEU A 181 -11.02 -3.35 12.37
C LEU A 181 -11.87 -2.15 12.78
N ASP A 182 -11.59 -0.96 12.28
CA ASP A 182 -12.38 0.24 12.57
C ASP A 182 -13.83 0.10 12.09
N LYS A 183 -14.03 -0.43 10.88
CA LYS A 183 -15.36 -0.77 10.35
C LYS A 183 -16.10 -1.77 11.24
N MET A 184 -15.40 -2.81 11.75
CA MET A 184 -15.98 -3.79 12.67
C MET A 184 -16.40 -3.17 13.99
N VAL A 185 -15.53 -2.39 14.60
CA VAL A 185 -15.84 -1.68 15.87
C VAL A 185 -17.05 -0.80 15.68
N SER A 186 -17.11 -0.02 14.61
CA SER A 186 -18.27 0.84 14.28
C SER A 186 -19.55 0.02 14.11
N LYS A 187 -19.49 -1.16 13.49
CA LYS A 187 -20.64 -2.08 13.35
C LYS A 187 -21.09 -2.62 14.71
N LEU A 188 -20.14 -3.08 15.54
CA LEU A 188 -20.43 -3.56 16.88
C LEU A 188 -21.06 -2.45 17.76
N ASP A 189 -20.51 -1.25 17.71
CA ASP A 189 -21.10 -0.09 18.41
C ASP A 189 -22.54 0.16 17.99
N ARG A 190 -22.81 0.12 16.68
CA ARG A 190 -24.19 0.29 16.16
C ARG A 190 -25.12 -0.83 16.64
N LEU A 191 -24.69 -2.09 16.58
CA LEU A 191 -25.49 -3.22 17.06
C LEU A 191 -25.72 -3.18 18.58
N SER A 192 -24.79 -2.60 19.34
CA SER A 192 -24.92 -2.47 20.80
C SER A 192 -25.96 -1.43 21.24
N VAL A 193 -26.32 -0.48 20.37
CA VAL A 193 -27.21 0.65 20.70
C VAL A 193 -28.54 0.62 19.97
N ILE A 194 -28.69 -0.15 18.89
CA ILE A 194 -29.91 -0.28 18.09
C ILE A 194 -30.55 -1.64 18.29
N ASP A 195 -31.86 -1.67 18.44
CA ASP A 195 -32.64 -2.90 18.44
C ASP A 195 -32.75 -3.44 17.01
N PRO A 196 -32.38 -4.71 16.75
CA PRO A 196 -32.37 -5.28 15.40
C PRO A 196 -33.77 -5.49 14.80
N LEU A 197 -34.83 -5.54 15.62
CA LEU A 197 -36.18 -5.80 15.14
C LEU A 197 -36.91 -4.51 14.74
N CYS A 198 -36.78 -3.46 15.54
CA CYS A 198 -37.52 -2.23 15.32
C CYS A 198 -36.66 -1.06 14.83
N HIS A 199 -35.35 -1.26 14.71
CA HIS A 199 -34.37 -0.26 14.25
C HIS A 199 -34.36 1.08 15.01
N ILE A 200 -34.83 1.05 16.26
CA ILE A 200 -34.76 2.19 17.20
C ILE A 200 -33.68 1.92 18.25
N TYR A 201 -33.37 2.93 19.06
CA TYR A 201 -32.43 2.75 20.17
C TYR A 201 -32.94 1.69 21.16
N ASN A 202 -32.11 0.71 21.47
CA ASN A 202 -32.33 -0.20 22.58
C ASN A 202 -32.08 0.54 23.92
N ARG A 203 -32.24 -0.15 25.06
CA ARG A 203 -32.04 0.44 26.39
C ARG A 203 -30.65 1.08 26.53
N ASN A 204 -29.61 0.45 26.00
CA ASN A 204 -28.24 0.95 26.06
C ASN A 204 -28.06 2.19 25.18
N GLY A 205 -28.57 2.15 23.95
CA GLY A 205 -28.58 3.26 23.03
C GLY A 205 -29.33 4.47 23.56
N PHE A 206 -30.49 4.25 24.18
CA PHE A 206 -31.24 5.31 24.85
C PHE A 206 -30.42 5.95 25.97
N SER A 207 -29.86 5.16 26.87
CA SER A 207 -29.03 5.68 27.97
C SER A 207 -27.80 6.46 27.45
N LYS A 208 -27.12 5.93 26.44
CA LYS A 208 -25.90 6.56 25.86
C LYS A 208 -26.20 7.91 25.18
N ASN A 209 -27.36 8.04 24.51
CA ASN A 209 -27.67 9.21 23.70
C ASN A 209 -28.63 10.20 24.43
N ALA A 210 -29.61 9.73 25.19
CA ALA A 210 -30.58 10.56 25.86
C ALA A 210 -30.02 11.24 27.11
N MET A 211 -29.17 10.54 27.88
CA MET A 211 -28.63 11.11 29.12
C MET A 211 -27.77 12.37 28.92
N PRO A 212 -26.85 12.41 27.92
CA PRO A 212 -26.09 13.63 27.64
C PRO A 212 -27.00 14.80 27.24
N ILE A 213 -28.05 14.54 26.44
CA ILE A 213 -29.02 15.55 26.03
C ILE A 213 -29.81 16.08 27.25
N TYR A 214 -30.28 15.16 28.09
CA TYR A 214 -30.99 15.51 29.33
C TYR A 214 -30.13 16.35 30.28
N GLN A 215 -28.87 15.95 30.49
CA GLN A 215 -27.93 16.71 31.30
C GLN A 215 -27.67 18.11 30.73
N LYS A 216 -27.54 18.22 29.40
CA LYS A 216 -27.35 19.47 28.69
C LYS A 216 -28.60 20.37 28.89
N CYS A 217 -29.82 19.84 28.73
CA CYS A 217 -31.06 20.55 28.94
C CYS A 217 -31.20 21.05 30.39
N ILE A 218 -30.89 20.23 31.41
CA ILE A 218 -30.91 20.67 32.82
C ILE A 218 -29.88 21.78 33.06
N HIS A 219 -28.74 21.75 32.40
CA HIS A 219 -27.67 22.73 32.60
C HIS A 219 -27.99 24.07 31.92
N GLU A 220 -28.61 24.04 30.74
CA GLU A 220 -28.97 25.21 29.95
C GLU A 220 -30.32 25.80 30.39
N TYR A 221 -31.26 24.98 30.81
CA TYR A 221 -32.63 25.37 31.22
C TYR A 221 -32.84 24.92 32.67
N LYS A 222 -32.44 25.75 33.61
CA LYS A 222 -32.56 25.49 35.05
C LYS A 222 -33.98 25.28 35.56
N ASP A 223 -35.00 25.45 34.73
CA ASP A 223 -36.42 25.35 35.07
C ASP A 223 -37.13 24.38 34.12
N ILE A 224 -37.10 23.10 34.45
CA ILE A 224 -38.07 22.09 34.00
C ILE A 224 -38.60 21.36 35.20
#